data_f7a20730dc6e40463b0d90fad70bf409
#
_entry.id   f7a20730dc6e40463b0d90fad70bf409
#
_cell.length_a   1.000
_cell.length_b   1.000
_cell.length_c   1.000
_cell.angle_alpha   90.00
_cell.angle_beta   90.00
_cell.angle_gamma   90.00
#
_symmetry.space_group_name_H-M   'P 1'
#
loop_
_entity.id
_entity.type
_entity.pdbx_description
1 polymer ?
#
loop_
_entity_poly.entity_id
_entity_poly.type
_entity_poly.pdbx_seq_one_letter_code
_entity_poly.pdbx_strand_id
1 'polypeptide(L)' 'MKKGVVKEYDPAKGFGFITAADDEDYFVHVSGLREHLKAKGLRAGEIVSFDVDFGMRGDKAINVRLN' A
#
# COMPACT_ATOMS: atom_id res chain seq x y z
N MET A 1 3.65 -7.69 10.48
CA MET A 1 3.08 -6.56 9.74
C MET A 1 4.12 -5.48 9.54
N LYS A 2 4.24 -4.98 8.32
CA LYS A 2 5.22 -3.92 8.03
C LYS A 2 4.57 -2.55 8.14
N LYS A 3 5.41 -1.55 8.38
CA LYS A 3 4.99 -0.15 8.34
C LYS A 3 5.73 0.55 7.22
N GLY A 4 5.08 1.52 6.62
CA GLY A 4 5.69 2.30 5.57
C GLY A 4 4.98 3.61 5.35
N VAL A 5 5.50 4.37 4.40
CA VAL A 5 4.95 5.67 4.01
C VAL A 5 4.48 5.55 2.56
N VAL A 6 3.27 6.02 2.29
CA VAL A 6 2.76 6.03 0.92
C VAL A 6 3.63 6.97 0.09
N LYS A 7 4.29 6.43 -0.93
CA LYS A 7 5.13 7.20 -1.83
C LYS A 7 4.26 7.91 -2.85
N GLU A 8 3.34 7.18 -3.47
CA GLU A 8 2.37 7.74 -4.40
C GLU A 8 1.21 6.77 -4.54
N TYR A 9 0.05 7.30 -4.88
CA TYR A 9 -1.12 6.48 -5.14
C TYR A 9 -2.03 7.24 -6.09
N ASP A 10 -2.47 6.57 -7.16
CA ASP A 10 -3.38 7.15 -8.14
C ASP A 10 -4.77 6.51 -7.95
N PRO A 11 -5.72 7.22 -7.35
CA PRO A 11 -7.05 6.66 -7.11
C PRO A 11 -7.83 6.38 -8.41
N ALA A 12 -7.52 7.09 -9.47
CA ALA A 12 -8.18 6.86 -10.76
C ALA A 12 -7.73 5.54 -11.38
N LYS A 13 -6.46 5.17 -11.20
CA LYS A 13 -5.90 3.91 -11.67
C LYS A 13 -6.04 2.78 -10.67
N GLY A 14 -6.16 3.11 -9.39
CA GLY A 14 -6.34 2.13 -8.33
C GLY A 14 -5.06 1.44 -7.89
N PHE A 15 -3.89 2.11 -8.02
CA PHE A 15 -2.63 1.53 -7.56
C PHE A 15 -1.60 2.60 -7.22
N GLY A 16 -0.56 2.18 -6.52
CA GLY A 16 0.53 3.07 -6.15
C GLY A 16 1.66 2.28 -5.50
N PHE A 17 2.48 2.97 -4.72
CA PHE A 17 3.64 2.38 -4.05
C PHE A 17 3.74 2.87 -2.61
N ILE A 18 4.22 1.96 -1.76
CA ILE A 18 4.50 2.24 -0.35
C ILE A 18 5.98 1.96 -0.14
N THR A 19 6.71 2.91 0.46
CA THR A 19 8.09 2.71 0.85
C THR A 19 8.13 2.24 2.31
N ALA A 20 8.58 1.03 2.54
CA ALA A 20 8.66 0.47 3.88
C ALA A 20 9.84 1.04 4.66
N ALA A 21 9.86 0.78 5.97
CA ALA A 21 10.91 1.29 6.86
C ALA A 21 12.32 0.82 6.47
N ASP A 22 12.43 -0.27 5.73
CA ASP A 22 13.70 -0.80 5.23
C ASP A 22 14.10 -0.26 3.85
N ASP A 23 13.43 0.80 3.40
CA ASP A 23 13.61 1.47 2.10
C ASP A 23 13.21 0.61 0.90
N GLU A 24 12.50 -0.49 1.12
CA GLU A 24 11.94 -1.28 0.04
C GLU A 24 10.61 -0.70 -0.42
N ASP A 25 10.40 -0.63 -1.72
CA ASP A 25 9.12 -0.19 -2.28
C ASP A 25 8.24 -1.41 -2.54
N TYR A 26 6.97 -1.28 -2.17
CA TYR A 26 5.98 -2.33 -2.39
C TYR A 26 4.85 -1.78 -3.23
N PHE A 27 4.45 -2.54 -4.25
CA PHE A 27 3.29 -2.20 -5.06
C PHE A 27 2.02 -2.36 -4.23
N VAL A 28 1.10 -1.41 -4.34
CA VAL A 28 -0.20 -1.51 -3.68
C VAL A 28 -1.30 -1.30 -4.72
N HIS A 29 -2.30 -2.19 -4.68
CA HIS A 29 -3.47 -2.10 -5.54
C HIS A 29 -4.69 -1.86 -4.66
N VAL A 30 -5.73 -1.24 -5.22
CA VAL A 30 -6.94 -0.94 -4.46
C VAL A 30 -7.54 -2.18 -3.79
N SER A 31 -7.40 -3.35 -4.43
CA SER A 31 -7.88 -4.61 -3.86
C SER A 31 -7.11 -5.03 -2.59
N GLY A 32 -5.93 -4.48 -2.38
CA GLY A 32 -5.11 -4.74 -1.19
C GLY A 32 -5.43 -3.81 -0.04
N LEU A 33 -6.30 -2.84 -0.21
CA LEU A 33 -6.69 -1.91 0.84
C LEU A 33 -7.82 -2.52 1.68
N ARG A 34 -7.85 -2.15 2.97
CA ARG A 34 -8.98 -2.51 3.83
C ARG A 34 -10.22 -1.76 3.34
N GLU A 35 -11.40 -2.32 3.63
CA GLU A 35 -12.67 -1.80 3.11
C GLU A 35 -12.83 -0.29 3.25
N HIS A 36 -12.52 0.24 4.42
CA HIS A 36 -12.69 1.67 4.66
C HIS A 36 -11.74 2.55 3.85
N LEU A 37 -10.66 1.97 3.31
CA LEU A 37 -9.72 2.71 2.49
C LEU A 37 -9.99 2.58 0.99
N LYS A 38 -10.77 1.59 0.58
CA LYS A 38 -11.04 1.38 -0.85
C LYS A 38 -11.72 2.57 -1.51
N ALA A 39 -12.68 3.17 -0.84
CA ALA A 39 -13.38 4.33 -1.36
C ALA A 39 -12.57 5.61 -1.22
N LYS A 40 -11.79 5.71 -0.14
CA LYS A 40 -11.02 6.90 0.18
C LYS A 40 -9.69 6.95 -0.57
N GLY A 41 -9.05 5.79 -0.77
CA GLY A 41 -7.73 5.70 -1.35
C GLY A 41 -6.64 6.10 -0.36
N LEU A 42 -5.42 6.23 -0.87
CA LEU A 42 -4.27 6.61 -0.08
C LEU A 42 -3.73 7.94 -0.57
N ARG A 43 -3.01 8.64 0.29
CA ARG A 43 -2.34 9.90 -0.06
C ARG A 43 -0.86 9.76 0.22
N ALA A 44 -0.04 10.38 -0.63
CA ALA A 44 1.40 10.42 -0.44
C ALA A 44 1.72 11.03 0.93
N GLY A 45 2.63 10.40 1.65
CA GLY A 45 3.03 10.84 2.99
C GLY A 45 2.28 10.19 4.15
N GLU A 46 1.18 9.49 3.88
CA GLU A 46 0.46 8.79 4.94
C GLU A 46 1.27 7.59 5.44
N ILE A 47 1.22 7.37 6.74
CA ILE A 47 1.86 6.20 7.36
C ILE A 47 0.84 5.08 7.42
N VAL A 48 1.22 3.92 6.91
CA VAL A 48 0.32 2.75 6.81
C VAL A 48 0.99 1.52 7.39
N SER A 49 0.17 0.56 7.77
CA SER A 49 0.61 -0.78 8.12
C SER A 49 0.06 -1.74 7.07
N PHE A 50 0.83 -2.76 6.73
CA PHE A 50 0.43 -3.69 5.67
C PHE A 50 1.14 -5.03 5.82
N ASP A 51 0.58 -6.03 5.17
CA ASP A 51 1.22 -7.33 5.02
C ASP A 51 1.80 -7.42 3.62
N VAL A 52 2.72 -8.32 3.40
CA VAL A 52 3.35 -8.52 2.09
C VAL A 52 2.86 -9.83 1.50
N ASP A 53 2.41 -9.76 0.25
CA ASP A 53 2.06 -10.94 -0.53
C ASP A 53 3.19 -11.21 -1.52
N PHE A 54 3.91 -12.30 -1.32
CA PHE A 54 5.05 -12.69 -2.17
C PHE A 54 4.54 -13.47 -3.38
N GLY A 55 4.00 -12.75 -4.34
CA GLY A 55 3.43 -13.35 -5.55
C GLY A 55 4.47 -13.53 -6.66
N MET A 56 4.04 -14.17 -7.74
CA MET A 56 4.90 -14.43 -8.91
C MET A 56 5.35 -13.15 -9.61
N ARG A 57 4.62 -12.06 -9.42
CA ARG A 57 4.91 -10.77 -10.06
C ARG A 57 5.69 -9.82 -9.17
N GLY A 58 6.22 -10.33 -8.05
CA GLY A 58 6.92 -9.51 -7.08
C GLY A 58 6.07 -9.27 -5.84
N ASP A 59 6.65 -8.54 -4.92
CA ASP A 59 6.03 -8.29 -3.63
C ASP A 59 5.01 -7.16 -3.71
N LYS A 60 3.84 -7.39 -3.14
CA LYS A 60 2.82 -6.34 -3.08
C LYS A 60 2.25 -6.22 -1.68
N ALA A 61 1.81 -5.02 -1.35
CA ALA A 61 1.19 -4.74 -0.07
C ALA A 61 -0.28 -5.14 -0.09
N ILE A 62 -0.69 -5.85 0.97
CA ILE A 62 -2.08 -6.26 1.15
C ILE A 62 -2.51 -5.91 2.57
N ASN A 63 -3.82 -5.95 2.82
CA ASN A 63 -4.37 -5.60 4.13
C ASN A 63 -3.89 -4.23 4.61
N VAL A 64 -3.76 -3.28 3.68
CA VAL A 64 -3.25 -1.95 3.98
C VAL A 64 -4.26 -1.17 4.81
N ARG A 65 -3.77 -0.55 5.87
CA ARG A 65 -4.59 0.30 6.74
C ARG A 65 -3.77 1.46 7.28
N LEU A 66 -4.43 2.53 7.64
CA LEU A 66 -3.76 3.65 8.28
C LEU A 66 -3.23 3.23 9.64
N ASN A 67 -2.05 3.70 9.93
CA ASN A 67 -1.38 3.34 11.19
C ASN A 67 -1.87 4.24 12.32
#